data_d0a7113b38c87b5d42f66c158214b79c
#
_entry.id   d0a7113b38c87b5d42f66c158214b79c
#
_cell.length_a   1.000
_cell.length_b   1.000
_cell.length_c   1.000
_cell.angle_alpha   90.00
_cell.angle_beta   90.00
_cell.angle_gamma   90.00
#
_symmetry.space_group_name_H-M   'P 1'
#
loop_
_entity.id
_entity.type
_entity.pdbx_description
1 polymer ?
#
loop_
_entity_poly.entity_id
_entity_poly.type
_entity_poly.pdbx_seq_one_letter_code
_entity_poly.pdbx_strand_id
1 'polypeptide(L)'
;VTYRAEYIWTDGTEPTAEVRSKTRVLADGDEPGIWGFDGSSTNQAEGSDSDVVLKPVYTCPDPLRGGNDIMVMCETFLPETMEPHPTNMRAKTRAILDKYGDQDFWFGLEQ
;
A
#
# COMPACT_ATOMS: atom_id res chain seq x y z
N VAL A 1 24.57 2.34 -4.67
CA VAL A 1 24.23 1.94 -6.01
C VAL A 1 22.73 1.83 -6.17
N THR A 2 22.09 0.72 -5.75
CA THR A 2 20.64 0.58 -5.82
C THR A 2 20.13 -0.20 -4.61
N TYR A 3 18.81 -0.09 -4.38
CA TYR A 3 18.11 -0.89 -3.39
C TYR A 3 16.73 -1.30 -3.93
N ARG A 4 16.15 -2.32 -3.34
CA ARG A 4 14.82 -2.81 -3.70
C ARG A 4 13.79 -2.28 -2.69
N ALA A 5 12.71 -1.75 -3.22
CA ALA A 5 11.55 -1.32 -2.45
C ALA A 5 10.37 -2.22 -2.81
N GLU A 6 9.93 -3.04 -1.86
CA GLU A 6 8.78 -3.93 -2.04
C GLU A 6 7.52 -3.18 -1.62
N TYR A 7 6.76 -2.72 -2.62
CA TYR A 7 5.48 -2.05 -2.41
C TYR A 7 4.42 -3.09 -2.09
N ILE A 8 3.71 -2.89 -0.99
CA ILE A 8 2.72 -3.83 -0.45
C ILE A 8 1.39 -3.09 -0.29
N TRP A 9 0.31 -3.73 -0.71
CA TRP A 9 -1.05 -3.20 -0.52
C TRP A 9 -2.05 -4.34 -0.36
N THR A 10 -3.26 -4.01 0.07
CA THR A 10 -4.37 -4.96 0.12
C THR A 10 -5.28 -4.75 -1.10
N ASP A 11 -5.73 -5.85 -1.70
CA ASP A 11 -6.50 -5.82 -2.93
C ASP A 11 -8.02 -5.75 -2.70
N GLY A 12 -8.80 -5.99 -3.77
CA GLY A 12 -10.25 -5.98 -3.72
C GLY A 12 -10.90 -7.34 -3.61
N THR A 13 -10.14 -8.38 -3.25
CA THR A 13 -10.71 -9.73 -3.11
C THR A 13 -11.73 -9.78 -1.99
N GLU A 14 -12.86 -10.41 -2.25
CA GLU A 14 -13.94 -10.63 -1.31
C GLU A 14 -13.99 -12.11 -0.90
N PRO A 15 -14.36 -12.44 0.34
CA PRO A 15 -14.73 -11.54 1.44
C PRO A 15 -13.56 -10.96 2.21
N THR A 16 -12.35 -11.46 1.98
CA THR A 16 -11.13 -11.02 2.66
C THR A 16 -10.11 -10.56 1.64
N ALA A 17 -9.67 -9.31 1.74
CA ALA A 17 -8.65 -8.78 0.86
C ALA A 17 -7.33 -9.55 1.00
N GLU A 18 -6.66 -9.75 -0.12
CA GLU A 18 -5.34 -10.39 -0.16
C GLU A 18 -4.24 -9.33 -0.18
N VAL A 19 -3.09 -9.69 0.38
CA VAL A 19 -1.89 -8.85 0.31
C VAL A 19 -1.23 -9.04 -1.05
N ARG A 20 -0.97 -7.94 -1.73
CA ARG A 20 -0.25 -7.91 -3.01
C ARG A 20 1.07 -7.19 -2.84
N SER A 21 2.01 -7.49 -3.70
CA SER A 21 3.29 -6.80 -3.68
C SER A 21 3.88 -6.65 -5.08
N LYS A 22 4.78 -5.67 -5.20
CA LYS A 22 5.44 -5.34 -6.46
C LYS A 22 6.78 -4.68 -6.12
N THR A 23 7.85 -5.17 -6.71
CA THR A 23 9.20 -4.70 -6.42
C THR A 23 9.63 -3.57 -7.36
N ARG A 24 10.18 -2.52 -6.80
CA ARG A 24 10.80 -1.43 -7.55
C ARG A 24 12.27 -1.32 -7.17
N VAL A 25 13.13 -1.17 -8.17
CA VAL A 25 14.56 -0.92 -7.95
C VAL A 25 14.79 0.58 -8.04
N LEU A 26 15.38 1.14 -7.00
CA LEU A 26 15.64 2.58 -6.86
C LEU A 26 17.13 2.82 -6.68
N ALA A 27 17.61 3.99 -7.11
CA ALA A 27 18.97 4.42 -6.83
C ALA A 27 19.11 4.77 -5.35
N ASP A 28 20.30 4.54 -4.80
CA ASP A 28 20.59 4.95 -3.42
C ASP A 28 20.35 6.44 -3.24
N GLY A 29 19.64 6.81 -2.19
CA GLY A 29 19.26 8.18 -1.92
C GLY A 29 17.90 8.60 -2.48
N ASP A 30 17.34 7.83 -3.42
CA ASP A 30 15.99 8.10 -3.91
C ASP A 30 14.95 7.59 -2.92
N GLU A 31 13.89 8.37 -2.73
CA GLU A 31 12.76 7.98 -1.91
C GLU A 31 11.75 7.15 -2.71
N PRO A 32 11.09 6.16 -2.08
CA PRO A 32 10.00 5.46 -2.73
C PRO A 32 8.80 6.39 -2.89
N GLY A 33 8.52 6.73 -4.14
CA GLY A 33 7.41 7.63 -4.48
C GLY A 33 6.14 6.89 -4.88
N ILE A 34 5.16 7.67 -5.33
CA ILE A 34 3.92 7.14 -5.89
C ILE A 34 4.24 6.22 -7.08
N TRP A 35 3.51 5.13 -7.16
CA TRP A 35 3.63 4.17 -8.26
C TRP A 35 2.24 3.72 -8.70
N GLY A 36 2.16 2.85 -9.67
CA GLY A 36 0.90 2.37 -10.22
C GLY A 36 0.93 0.88 -10.50
N PHE A 37 -0.25 0.32 -10.69
CA PHE A 37 -0.40 -1.07 -11.08
C PHE A 37 -1.70 -1.28 -11.84
N ASP A 38 -1.82 -2.43 -12.50
CA ASP A 38 -3.03 -2.85 -13.19
C ASP A 38 -3.99 -3.52 -12.20
N GLY A 39 -5.06 -2.82 -11.84
CA GLY A 39 -6.05 -3.29 -10.87
C GLY A 39 -6.97 -4.39 -11.38
N SER A 40 -6.94 -4.72 -12.67
CA SER A 40 -7.81 -5.77 -13.22
C SER A 40 -7.44 -7.17 -12.70
N SER A 41 -6.17 -7.39 -12.37
CA SER A 41 -5.69 -8.66 -11.81
C SER A 41 -5.82 -8.75 -10.29
N THR A 42 -6.22 -7.66 -9.63
CA THR A 42 -6.30 -7.58 -8.17
C THR A 42 -7.72 -7.31 -7.66
N ASN A 43 -8.73 -7.47 -8.52
CA ASN A 43 -10.14 -7.20 -8.21
C ASN A 43 -10.39 -5.75 -7.78
N GLN A 44 -9.65 -4.80 -8.37
CA GLN A 44 -9.74 -3.39 -8.03
C GLN A 44 -10.15 -2.49 -9.19
N ALA A 45 -10.14 -2.99 -10.44
CA ALA A 45 -10.54 -2.21 -11.60
C ALA A 45 -11.02 -3.09 -12.75
N GLU A 46 -11.73 -2.47 -13.68
CA GLU A 46 -12.11 -3.11 -14.94
C GLU A 46 -10.96 -3.08 -15.93
N GLY A 47 -10.89 -4.08 -16.84
CA GLY A 47 -9.77 -4.20 -17.78
C GLY A 47 -9.64 -3.03 -18.76
N SER A 48 -10.72 -2.28 -19.01
CA SER A 48 -10.70 -1.12 -19.91
C SER A 48 -10.26 0.18 -19.24
N ASP A 49 -10.23 0.21 -17.90
CA ASP A 49 -9.82 1.37 -17.09
C ASP A 49 -9.19 0.83 -15.81
N SER A 50 -7.99 0.30 -15.95
CA SER A 50 -7.41 -0.59 -14.97
C SER A 50 -6.35 0.06 -14.08
N ASP A 51 -5.98 1.31 -14.30
CA ASP A 51 -4.92 1.97 -13.55
C ASP A 51 -5.37 2.26 -12.11
N VAL A 52 -4.53 1.86 -11.16
CA VAL A 52 -4.69 2.16 -9.73
C VAL A 52 -3.37 2.72 -9.21
N VAL A 53 -3.46 3.72 -8.35
CA VAL A 53 -2.28 4.41 -7.79
C VAL A 53 -1.93 3.83 -6.43
N LEU A 54 -0.63 3.60 -6.21
CA LEU A 54 -0.04 3.23 -4.93
C LEU A 54 0.62 4.46 -4.30
N LYS A 55 0.18 4.82 -3.10
CA LYS A 55 0.79 5.90 -2.33
C LYS A 55 1.45 5.33 -1.07
N PRO A 56 2.78 5.48 -0.93
CA PRO A 56 3.47 5.04 0.27
C PRO A 56 2.95 5.75 1.52
N VAL A 57 2.72 4.98 2.59
CA VAL A 57 2.26 5.52 3.88
C VAL A 57 3.14 5.10 5.04
N TYR A 58 3.98 4.07 4.86
CA TYR A 58 4.92 3.61 5.88
C TYR A 58 6.03 2.81 5.22
N THR A 59 7.25 2.95 5.72
CA THR A 59 8.40 2.15 5.28
C THR A 59 9.10 1.52 6.47
N CYS A 60 9.68 0.35 6.23
CA CYS A 60 10.51 -0.34 7.22
C CYS A 60 11.59 -1.15 6.49
N PRO A 61 12.68 -1.55 7.19
CA PRO A 61 13.65 -2.47 6.61
C PRO A 61 13.00 -3.77 6.17
N ASP A 62 13.48 -4.33 5.05
CA ASP A 62 13.02 -5.64 4.56
C ASP A 62 13.71 -6.74 5.36
N PRO A 63 13.00 -7.47 6.23
CA PRO A 63 13.64 -8.49 7.07
C PRO A 63 14.04 -9.75 6.30
N LEU A 64 13.49 -9.94 5.09
CA LEU A 64 13.79 -11.12 4.28
C LEU A 64 15.01 -10.91 3.42
N ARG A 65 15.14 -9.74 2.78
CA ARG A 65 16.26 -9.43 1.90
C ARG A 65 17.44 -8.82 2.65
N GLY A 66 17.17 -8.04 3.68
CA GLY A 66 18.21 -7.38 4.46
C GLY A 66 18.91 -6.24 3.71
N GLY A 67 20.11 -5.88 4.15
CA GLY A 67 20.87 -4.79 3.54
C GLY A 67 20.10 -3.47 3.57
N ASN A 68 20.10 -2.77 2.44
CA ASN A 68 19.39 -1.50 2.29
C ASN A 68 17.99 -1.64 1.70
N ASP A 69 17.52 -2.86 1.47
CA ASP A 69 16.21 -3.12 0.92
C ASP A 69 15.12 -2.79 1.95
N ILE A 70 13.98 -2.29 1.46
CA ILE A 70 12.88 -1.84 2.32
C ILE A 70 11.54 -2.43 1.86
N MET A 71 10.61 -2.47 2.79
CA MET A 71 9.20 -2.70 2.52
C MET A 71 8.45 -1.37 2.59
N VAL A 72 7.52 -1.16 1.68
CA VAL A 72 6.76 0.08 1.55
C VAL A 72 5.27 -0.24 1.61
N MET A 73 4.64 0.05 2.75
CA MET A 73 3.20 -0.10 2.88
C MET A 73 2.50 1.01 2.13
N CYS A 74 1.54 0.65 1.27
CA CYS A 74 0.84 1.58 0.42
C CYS A 74 -0.67 1.56 0.67
N GLU A 75 -1.29 2.69 0.39
CA GLU A 75 -2.73 2.81 0.19
C GLU A 75 -3.01 2.98 -1.29
N THR A 76 -4.22 2.58 -1.71
CA THR A 76 -4.64 2.63 -3.12
C THR A 76 -5.57 3.82 -3.37
N PHE A 77 -5.40 4.45 -4.54
CA PHE A 77 -6.13 5.66 -4.92
C PHE A 77 -6.57 5.60 -6.39
N LEU A 78 -7.62 6.35 -6.70
CA LEU A 78 -8.07 6.54 -8.07
C LEU A 78 -7.14 7.52 -8.78
N PRO A 79 -6.67 7.22 -10.01
CA PRO A 79 -5.68 8.07 -10.68
C PRO A 79 -6.22 9.44 -11.07
N GLU A 80 -7.50 9.56 -11.46
CA GLU A 80 -8.03 10.83 -11.93
C GLU A 80 -8.23 11.85 -10.82
N THR A 81 -8.72 11.41 -9.67
CA THR A 81 -9.11 12.30 -8.56
C THR A 81 -8.16 12.26 -7.39
N MET A 82 -7.33 11.22 -7.29
CA MET A 82 -6.52 10.92 -6.11
C MET A 82 -7.36 10.78 -4.83
N GLU A 83 -8.60 10.38 -5.00
CA GLU A 83 -9.44 9.96 -3.88
C GLU A 83 -9.13 8.51 -3.52
N PRO A 84 -9.35 8.10 -2.25
CA PRO A 84 -9.16 6.70 -1.87
C PRO A 84 -9.95 5.77 -2.77
N HIS A 85 -9.28 4.71 -3.23
CA HIS A 85 -9.96 3.67 -4.01
C HIS A 85 -11.08 3.03 -3.17
N PRO A 86 -12.22 2.62 -3.76
CA PRO A 86 -13.31 1.98 -3.01
C PRO A 86 -12.89 0.79 -2.16
N THR A 87 -11.83 0.08 -2.56
CA THR A 87 -11.29 -1.06 -1.79
C THR A 87 -10.28 -0.66 -0.72
N ASN A 88 -9.99 0.63 -0.58
CA ASN A 88 -9.00 1.14 0.38
C ASN A 88 -9.61 1.29 1.78
N MET A 89 -9.71 0.18 2.50
CA MET A 89 -10.22 0.18 3.87
C MET A 89 -9.27 0.86 4.86
N ARG A 90 -7.98 0.88 4.53
CA ARG A 90 -6.95 1.51 5.37
C ARG A 90 -7.16 3.01 5.50
N ALA A 91 -7.63 3.68 4.44
CA ALA A 91 -7.95 5.12 4.49
C ALA A 91 -9.09 5.41 5.47
N LYS A 92 -10.10 4.55 5.51
CA LYS A 92 -11.21 4.66 6.46
C LYS A 92 -10.73 4.47 7.90
N THR A 93 -9.89 3.48 8.13
CA THR A 93 -9.28 3.22 9.43
C THR A 93 -8.42 4.39 9.89
N ARG A 94 -7.62 4.96 8.99
CA ARG A 94 -6.79 6.12 9.28
C ARG A 94 -7.63 7.32 9.74
N ALA A 95 -8.75 7.59 9.05
CA ALA A 95 -9.63 8.70 9.41
C ALA A 95 -10.20 8.52 10.84
N ILE A 96 -10.55 7.28 11.20
CA ILE A 96 -11.04 6.97 12.54
C ILE A 96 -9.92 7.13 13.59
N LEU A 97 -8.73 6.62 13.28
CA LEU A 97 -7.59 6.74 14.19
C LEU A 97 -7.17 8.21 14.38
N ASP A 98 -7.21 9.02 13.33
CA ASP A 98 -6.92 10.45 13.44
C ASP A 98 -7.93 11.15 14.36
N LYS A 99 -9.21 10.76 14.28
CA LYS A 99 -10.28 11.33 15.12
C LYS A 99 -10.14 10.92 16.58
N TYR A 100 -9.71 9.71 16.88
CA TYR A 100 -9.68 9.13 18.21
C TYR A 100 -8.27 8.81 18.70
N GLY A 101 -7.24 9.41 18.10
CA GLY A 101 -5.84 9.11 18.42
C GLY A 101 -5.45 9.42 19.87
N ASP A 102 -6.15 10.37 20.50
CA ASP A 102 -5.96 10.72 21.91
C ASP A 102 -6.40 9.61 22.88
N GLN A 103 -7.16 8.62 22.41
CA GLN A 103 -7.60 7.49 23.23
C GLN A 103 -6.52 6.44 23.44
N ASP A 104 -5.44 6.48 22.66
CA ASP A 104 -4.29 5.57 22.76
C ASP A 104 -4.70 4.08 22.74
N PHE A 105 -5.44 3.67 21.72
CA PHE A 105 -5.88 2.27 21.58
C PHE A 105 -4.70 1.34 21.35
N TRP A 106 -4.77 0.18 21.97
CA TRP A 106 -3.82 -0.90 21.74
C TRP A 106 -4.50 -2.01 20.94
N PHE A 107 -3.88 -2.39 19.84
CA PHE A 107 -4.39 -3.43 18.95
C PHE A 107 -3.44 -4.63 18.95
N GLY A 108 -4.01 -5.82 18.77
CA GLY A 108 -3.25 -7.04 18.65
C GLY A 108 -4.04 -8.11 17.92
N LEU A 109 -3.33 -9.12 17.45
CA LEU A 109 -3.95 -10.30 16.85
C LEU A 109 -4.21 -11.30 17.96
N GLU A 110 -5.43 -11.84 17.98
CA GLU A 110 -5.82 -12.92 18.90
C GLU A 110 -5.91 -14.23 18.12
N GLN A 111 -5.25 -15.25 18.64
CA GLN A 111 -5.25 -16.58 18.03
C GLN A 111 -6.03 -17.59 18.87
#